data_8f6e0d7b1c739d0f2305dc432e5ef181
#
_entry.id   8f6e0d7b1c739d0f2305dc432e5ef181
#
_cell.length_a   1.000
_cell.length_b   1.000
_cell.length_c   1.000
_cell.angle_alpha   90.00
_cell.angle_beta   90.00
_cell.angle_gamma   90.00
#
_symmetry.space_group_name_H-M   'P 1'
#
loop_
_entity.id
_entity.type
_entity.pdbx_description
1 polymer ?
#
loop_
_entity_poly.entity_id
_entity_poly.type
_entity_poly.pdbx_seq_one_letter_code
_entity_poly.pdbx_strand_id
1 'polypeptide(L)'
;MQRNITVNLGNLVLSLSDAMDLASPLLIQHKQRTAFVVWEMGKAARLSNERLEKIFIAALLHDIGAFSLEEKISLRNYEVENVEDHCIRGELLLNNIPWLKDSAKIIRFHHKEWQHWGESIENPLVSDSQLLFLADYLERQIKRDVYILHQHEDIISKIKSLSGSSIHPQVV
;
A
#
# COMPACT_ATOMS: atom_id res chain seq x y z
N MET A 1 -20.65 -11.84 35.66
CA MET A 1 -21.15 -11.08 34.51
C MET A 1 -20.00 -10.93 33.52
N GLN A 2 -19.97 -11.72 32.43
CA GLN A 2 -19.00 -11.53 31.33
C GLN A 2 -19.42 -10.26 30.57
N ARG A 3 -18.57 -9.23 30.59
CA ARG A 3 -18.77 -8.04 29.74
C ARG A 3 -18.31 -8.42 28.33
N ASN A 4 -19.23 -8.53 27.39
CA ASN A 4 -18.86 -8.63 25.98
C ASN A 4 -18.27 -7.28 25.54
N ILE A 5 -17.00 -7.28 25.18
CA ILE A 5 -16.32 -6.13 24.58
C ILE A 5 -16.49 -6.27 23.06
N THR A 6 -17.18 -5.32 22.43
CA THR A 6 -17.27 -5.24 20.97
C THR A 6 -16.20 -4.30 20.46
N VAL A 7 -15.32 -4.79 19.57
CA VAL A 7 -14.30 -4.00 18.92
C VAL A 7 -14.69 -3.75 17.48
N ASN A 8 -14.69 -2.49 17.05
CA ASN A 8 -14.84 -2.14 15.64
C ASN A 8 -13.51 -2.37 14.93
N LEU A 9 -13.47 -3.36 14.03
CA LEU A 9 -12.24 -3.77 13.32
C LEU A 9 -11.68 -2.65 12.45
N GLY A 10 -12.51 -1.85 11.79
CA GLY A 10 -12.07 -0.70 11.00
C GLY A 10 -11.33 0.32 11.86
N ASN A 11 -11.88 0.67 13.03
CA ASN A 11 -11.23 1.58 13.97
C ASN A 11 -9.92 1.00 14.51
N LEU A 12 -9.85 -0.31 14.74
CA LEU A 12 -8.63 -0.98 15.18
C LEU A 12 -7.53 -0.87 14.12
N VAL A 13 -7.85 -1.17 12.85
CA VAL A 13 -6.88 -1.08 11.73
C VAL A 13 -6.41 0.36 11.53
N LEU A 14 -7.32 1.33 11.57
CA LEU A 14 -6.97 2.76 11.49
C LEU A 14 -6.06 3.19 12.62
N SER A 15 -6.37 2.82 13.87
CA SER A 15 -5.54 3.16 15.02
C SER A 15 -4.14 2.53 14.95
N LEU A 16 -4.05 1.30 14.43
CA LEU A 16 -2.77 0.63 14.20
C LEU A 16 -1.96 1.34 13.09
N SER A 17 -2.61 1.70 12.00
CA SER A 17 -2.02 2.49 10.91
C SER A 17 -1.45 3.82 11.41
N ASP A 18 -2.24 4.56 12.20
CA ASP A 18 -1.81 5.82 12.83
C ASP A 18 -0.60 5.61 13.74
N ALA A 19 -0.64 4.60 14.61
CA ALA A 19 0.45 4.30 15.52
C ALA A 19 1.76 3.98 14.78
N MET A 20 1.69 3.30 13.64
CA MET A 20 2.87 3.02 12.81
C MET A 20 3.45 4.29 12.17
N ASP A 21 2.62 5.28 11.85
CA ASP A 21 3.04 6.53 11.21
C ASP A 21 3.58 7.57 12.22
N LEU A 22 3.23 7.47 13.52
CA LEU A 22 3.71 8.36 14.56
C LEU A 22 5.23 8.31 14.79
N ALA A 23 5.89 7.30 14.25
CA ALA A 23 7.34 7.12 14.40
C ALA A 23 8.17 8.28 13.79
N SER A 24 7.64 9.00 12.78
CA SER A 24 8.31 10.13 12.16
C SER A 24 7.32 11.14 11.56
N PRO A 25 7.58 12.46 11.67
CA PRO A 25 6.79 13.49 10.98
C PRO A 25 6.69 13.27 9.46
N LEU A 26 7.70 12.65 8.85
CA LEU A 26 7.72 12.34 7.42
C LEU A 26 6.69 11.27 7.02
N LEU A 27 6.28 10.43 7.96
CA LEU A 27 5.38 9.30 7.76
C LEU A 27 3.93 9.62 8.17
N ILE A 28 3.67 10.75 8.84
CA ILE A 28 2.34 11.10 9.34
C ILE A 28 1.29 10.95 8.23
N GLN A 29 0.29 10.10 8.48
CA GLN A 29 -0.82 9.77 7.58
C GLN A 29 -0.40 9.19 6.21
N HIS A 30 0.84 8.72 6.04
CA HIS A 30 1.29 8.11 4.78
C HIS A 30 0.36 6.97 4.38
N LYS A 31 0.15 6.00 5.27
CA LYS A 31 -0.68 4.82 5.00
C LYS A 31 -2.15 5.15 4.73
N GLN A 32 -2.70 6.11 5.46
CA GLN A 32 -4.08 6.57 5.23
C GLN A 32 -4.24 7.24 3.87
N ARG A 33 -3.26 8.05 3.44
CA ARG A 33 -3.29 8.66 2.11
C ARG A 33 -3.09 7.64 1.00
N THR A 34 -2.19 6.69 1.18
CA THR A 34 -2.03 5.56 0.26
C THR A 34 -3.34 4.77 0.15
N ALA A 35 -4.01 4.50 1.27
CA ALA A 35 -5.31 3.82 1.28
C ALA A 35 -6.40 4.63 0.58
N PHE A 36 -6.43 5.96 0.76
CA PHE A 36 -7.34 6.83 0.03
C PHE A 36 -7.09 6.79 -1.48
N VAL A 37 -5.83 6.88 -1.90
CA VAL A 37 -5.46 6.79 -3.33
C VAL A 37 -5.87 5.46 -3.93
N VAL A 38 -5.56 4.34 -3.25
CA VAL A 38 -5.99 2.99 -3.66
C VAL A 38 -7.51 2.91 -3.81
N TRP A 39 -8.24 3.47 -2.87
CA TRP A 39 -9.71 3.48 -2.90
C TRP A 39 -10.25 4.19 -4.13
N GLU A 40 -9.75 5.39 -4.42
CA GLU A 40 -10.19 6.16 -5.59
C GLU A 40 -9.79 5.50 -6.92
N MET A 41 -8.57 4.97 -7.00
CA MET A 41 -8.11 4.22 -8.17
C MET A 41 -8.93 2.95 -8.40
N GLY A 42 -9.21 2.18 -7.34
CA GLY A 42 -10.00 0.96 -7.43
C GLY A 42 -11.46 1.23 -7.82
N LYS A 43 -12.05 2.36 -7.37
CA LYS A 43 -13.37 2.82 -7.85
C LYS A 43 -13.33 3.15 -9.34
N ALA A 44 -12.31 3.87 -9.79
CA ALA A 44 -12.12 4.20 -11.20
C ALA A 44 -11.97 2.94 -12.06
N ALA A 45 -11.25 1.93 -11.56
CA ALA A 45 -11.10 0.61 -12.17
C ALA A 45 -12.35 -0.29 -12.02
N ARG A 46 -13.42 0.20 -11.37
CA ARG A 46 -14.68 -0.53 -11.12
C ARG A 46 -14.50 -1.86 -10.39
N LEU A 47 -13.57 -1.90 -9.45
CA LEU A 47 -13.39 -3.08 -8.61
C LEU A 47 -14.63 -3.33 -7.74
N SER A 48 -14.90 -4.60 -7.42
CA SER A 48 -15.96 -4.95 -6.46
C SER A 48 -15.66 -4.40 -5.06
N ASN A 49 -16.70 -4.15 -4.27
CA ASN A 49 -16.53 -3.67 -2.88
C ASN A 49 -15.66 -4.60 -2.05
N GLU A 50 -15.77 -5.91 -2.25
CA GLU A 50 -14.94 -6.91 -1.56
C GLU A 50 -13.46 -6.74 -1.88
N ARG A 51 -13.09 -6.52 -3.16
CA ARG A 51 -11.70 -6.27 -3.55
C ARG A 51 -11.21 -4.93 -3.02
N LEU A 52 -12.04 -3.88 -3.13
CA LEU A 52 -11.73 -2.54 -2.59
C LEU A 52 -11.40 -2.60 -1.09
N GLU A 53 -12.21 -3.32 -0.31
CA GLU A 53 -11.98 -3.48 1.13
C GLU A 53 -10.63 -4.16 1.41
N LYS A 54 -10.33 -5.25 0.70
CA LYS A 54 -9.06 -5.99 0.87
C LYS A 54 -7.84 -5.14 0.55
N ILE A 55 -7.87 -4.40 -0.58
CA ILE A 55 -6.76 -3.53 -0.98
C ILE A 55 -6.64 -2.33 -0.04
N PHE A 56 -7.76 -1.74 0.40
CA PHE A 56 -7.79 -0.64 1.35
C PHE A 56 -7.14 -1.02 2.68
N ILE A 57 -7.49 -2.20 3.22
CA ILE A 57 -6.87 -2.74 4.44
C ILE A 57 -5.38 -3.03 4.19
N ALA A 58 -5.03 -3.60 3.04
CA ALA A 58 -3.64 -3.82 2.67
C ALA A 58 -2.86 -2.50 2.64
N ALA A 59 -3.42 -1.43 2.09
CA ALA A 59 -2.77 -0.11 2.05
C ALA A 59 -2.58 0.51 3.44
N LEU A 60 -3.54 0.33 4.37
CA LEU A 60 -3.39 0.78 5.75
C LEU A 60 -2.28 0.06 6.51
N LEU A 61 -1.93 -1.15 6.10
CA LEU A 61 -1.01 -2.03 6.83
C LEU A 61 0.24 -2.43 6.02
N HIS A 62 0.47 -1.88 4.81
CA HIS A 62 1.48 -2.38 3.88
C HIS A 62 2.90 -2.43 4.46
N ASP A 63 3.26 -1.47 5.28
CA ASP A 63 4.56 -1.39 5.95
C ASP A 63 4.59 -1.99 7.37
N ILE A 64 3.58 -2.79 7.75
CA ILE A 64 3.54 -3.36 9.12
C ILE A 64 4.77 -4.23 9.44
N GLY A 65 5.43 -4.75 8.43
CA GLY A 65 6.66 -5.53 8.56
C GLY A 65 7.93 -4.71 8.67
N ALA A 66 7.88 -3.38 8.53
CA ALA A 66 9.00 -2.47 8.76
C ALA A 66 9.06 -2.11 10.25
N PHE A 67 10.03 -2.69 10.99
CA PHE A 67 10.04 -2.63 12.45
C PHE A 67 10.81 -1.44 13.00
N SER A 68 11.88 -1.00 12.35
CA SER A 68 12.65 0.14 12.83
C SER A 68 12.27 1.45 12.15
N LEU A 69 12.56 2.57 12.80
CA LEU A 69 12.37 3.90 12.24
C LEU A 69 13.28 4.11 11.02
N GLU A 70 14.51 3.64 11.11
CA GLU A 70 15.51 3.73 10.04
C GLU A 70 15.02 3.00 8.80
N GLU A 71 14.50 1.78 8.95
CA GLU A 71 13.93 1.00 7.84
C GLU A 71 12.75 1.73 7.19
N LYS A 72 11.83 2.30 7.98
CA LYS A 72 10.69 3.07 7.46
C LYS A 72 11.11 4.31 6.69
N ILE A 73 12.13 5.04 7.16
CA ILE A 73 12.65 6.21 6.48
C ILE A 73 13.36 5.80 5.19
N SER A 74 14.17 4.74 5.22
CA SER A 74 14.87 4.23 4.05
C SER A 74 13.89 3.73 2.97
N LEU A 75 12.79 3.04 3.35
CA LEU A 75 11.71 2.66 2.43
C LEU A 75 11.09 3.88 1.75
N ARG A 76 10.83 4.95 2.53
CA ARG A 76 10.27 6.18 1.97
C ARG A 76 11.21 6.84 0.96
N ASN A 77 12.52 6.79 1.21
CA ASN A 77 13.55 7.42 0.37
C ASN A 77 14.00 6.53 -0.80
N TYR A 78 13.47 5.33 -0.95
CA TYR A 78 13.95 4.32 -1.93
C TYR A 78 15.42 3.93 -1.73
N GLU A 79 15.90 3.91 -0.48
CA GLU A 79 17.30 3.61 -0.11
C GLU A 79 17.49 2.17 0.41
N VAL A 80 16.49 1.30 0.27
CA VAL A 80 16.52 -0.08 0.77
C VAL A 80 17.05 -1.01 -0.32
N GLU A 81 18.10 -1.76 0.00
CA GLU A 81 18.66 -2.78 -0.91
C GLU A 81 17.72 -3.96 -1.12
N ASN A 82 16.96 -4.35 -0.09
CA ASN A 82 16.01 -5.47 -0.15
C ASN A 82 14.63 -5.04 0.37
N VAL A 83 13.81 -4.49 -0.53
CA VAL A 83 12.45 -4.07 -0.22
C VAL A 83 11.50 -5.24 0.10
N GLU A 84 11.88 -6.49 -0.21
CA GLU A 84 11.00 -7.64 0.02
C GLU A 84 10.91 -8.05 1.50
N ASP A 85 11.92 -7.75 2.31
CA ASP A 85 11.99 -8.23 3.70
C ASP A 85 10.81 -7.78 4.54
N HIS A 86 10.41 -6.49 4.45
CA HIS A 86 9.25 -6.00 5.18
C HIS A 86 7.93 -6.55 4.63
N CYS A 87 7.87 -6.83 3.31
CA CYS A 87 6.70 -7.45 2.67
C CYS A 87 6.49 -8.88 3.22
N ILE A 88 7.58 -9.67 3.32
CA ILE A 88 7.55 -11.03 3.89
C ILE A 88 7.11 -10.99 5.35
N ARG A 89 7.71 -10.11 6.17
CA ARG A 89 7.34 -9.97 7.57
C ARG A 89 5.90 -9.50 7.74
N GLY A 90 5.42 -8.58 6.89
CA GLY A 90 4.05 -8.10 6.88
C GLY A 90 3.05 -9.24 6.60
N GLU A 91 3.31 -10.07 5.60
CA GLU A 91 2.51 -11.26 5.34
C GLU A 91 2.50 -12.21 6.53
N LEU A 92 3.67 -12.55 7.09
CA LEU A 92 3.78 -13.48 8.23
C LEU A 92 3.00 -13.00 9.46
N LEU A 93 2.98 -11.71 9.73
CA LEU A 93 2.23 -11.11 10.84
C LEU A 93 0.72 -11.25 10.66
N LEU A 94 0.21 -11.13 9.44
CA LEU A 94 -1.22 -11.00 9.17
C LEU A 94 -1.86 -12.27 8.64
N ASN A 95 -1.11 -13.20 8.04
CA ASN A 95 -1.64 -14.36 7.34
C ASN A 95 -2.41 -15.35 8.25
N ASN A 96 -2.12 -15.34 9.55
CA ASN A 96 -2.82 -16.18 10.54
C ASN A 96 -4.15 -15.56 11.03
N ILE A 97 -4.48 -14.36 10.60
CA ILE A 97 -5.73 -13.67 10.93
C ILE A 97 -6.71 -13.89 9.77
N PRO A 98 -7.78 -14.69 9.92
CA PRO A 98 -8.59 -15.16 8.79
C PRO A 98 -9.11 -14.03 7.88
N TRP A 99 -9.56 -12.92 8.45
CA TRP A 99 -10.12 -11.78 7.69
C TRP A 99 -9.05 -10.85 7.08
N LEU A 100 -7.76 -11.01 7.42
CA LEU A 100 -6.62 -10.27 6.84
C LEU A 100 -5.82 -11.09 5.83
N LYS A 101 -6.10 -12.36 5.67
CA LYS A 101 -5.30 -13.29 4.86
C LYS A 101 -5.12 -12.84 3.41
N ASP A 102 -6.17 -12.33 2.78
CA ASP A 102 -6.08 -11.84 1.40
C ASP A 102 -5.30 -10.52 1.33
N SER A 103 -5.54 -9.60 2.27
CA SER A 103 -4.75 -8.36 2.40
C SER A 103 -3.27 -8.65 2.67
N ALA A 104 -2.95 -9.67 3.49
CA ALA A 104 -1.58 -10.10 3.75
C ALA A 104 -0.85 -10.53 2.48
N LYS A 105 -1.53 -11.25 1.57
CA LYS A 105 -0.96 -11.63 0.27
C LYS A 105 -0.69 -10.42 -0.63
N ILE A 106 -1.61 -9.44 -0.64
CA ILE A 106 -1.39 -8.18 -1.38
C ILE A 106 -0.16 -7.47 -0.82
N ILE A 107 -0.03 -7.39 0.52
CA ILE A 107 1.13 -6.81 1.21
C ILE A 107 2.42 -7.56 0.83
N ARG A 108 2.39 -8.88 0.72
CA ARG A 108 3.56 -9.68 0.32
C ARG A 108 4.16 -9.23 -1.01
N PHE A 109 3.34 -8.76 -1.94
CA PHE A 109 3.76 -8.46 -3.30
C PHE A 109 3.65 -6.98 -3.69
N HIS A 110 3.41 -6.07 -2.75
CA HIS A 110 3.16 -4.66 -3.07
C HIS A 110 4.38 -3.89 -3.62
N HIS A 111 5.59 -4.45 -3.56
CA HIS A 111 6.79 -3.94 -4.23
C HIS A 111 7.27 -4.83 -5.38
N LYS A 112 6.52 -5.88 -5.73
CA LYS A 112 6.91 -6.73 -6.84
C LYS A 112 6.65 -6.03 -8.16
N GLU A 113 7.74 -5.75 -8.89
CA GLU A 113 7.66 -5.11 -10.19
C GLU A 113 7.01 -5.99 -11.24
N TRP A 114 6.28 -5.38 -12.17
CA TRP A 114 5.55 -6.08 -13.22
C TRP A 114 6.43 -7.07 -14.01
N GLN A 115 7.61 -6.64 -14.43
CA GLN A 115 8.53 -7.48 -15.20
C GLN A 115 8.95 -8.78 -14.50
N HIS A 116 8.77 -8.88 -13.20
CA HIS A 116 9.08 -10.07 -12.40
C HIS A 116 7.85 -10.93 -12.11
N TRP A 117 6.66 -10.51 -12.56
CA TRP A 117 5.46 -11.32 -12.47
C TRP A 117 5.45 -12.36 -13.61
N GLY A 118 5.26 -13.64 -13.26
CA GLY A 118 5.02 -14.71 -14.24
C GLY A 118 3.54 -14.98 -14.49
N GLU A 119 2.65 -14.13 -13.95
CA GLU A 119 1.21 -14.31 -13.96
C GLU A 119 0.51 -13.17 -14.71
N SER A 120 -0.71 -13.44 -15.21
CA SER A 120 -1.53 -12.44 -15.90
C SER A 120 -2.01 -11.36 -14.94
N ILE A 121 -2.17 -10.12 -15.45
CA ILE A 121 -2.82 -9.01 -14.76
C ILE A 121 -4.30 -9.29 -14.42
N GLU A 122 -4.91 -10.24 -15.12
CA GLU A 122 -6.28 -10.70 -14.82
C GLU A 122 -6.37 -11.46 -13.49
N ASN A 123 -5.23 -11.96 -12.95
CA ASN A 123 -5.19 -12.52 -11.62
C ASN A 123 -5.42 -11.39 -10.59
N PRO A 124 -6.48 -11.47 -9.74
CA PRO A 124 -6.78 -10.43 -8.78
C PRO A 124 -5.62 -10.09 -7.85
N LEU A 125 -4.82 -11.08 -7.42
CA LEU A 125 -3.66 -10.81 -6.57
C LEU A 125 -2.63 -9.94 -7.27
N VAL A 126 -2.37 -10.19 -8.56
CA VAL A 126 -1.42 -9.40 -9.36
C VAL A 126 -1.91 -7.97 -9.51
N SER A 127 -3.15 -7.79 -9.99
CA SER A 127 -3.72 -6.46 -10.22
C SER A 127 -3.88 -5.66 -8.93
N ASP A 128 -4.26 -6.30 -7.83
CA ASP A 128 -4.44 -5.64 -6.53
C ASP A 128 -3.08 -5.21 -5.93
N SER A 129 -2.05 -6.06 -6.06
CA SER A 129 -0.69 -5.71 -5.62
C SER A 129 -0.08 -4.60 -6.47
N GLN A 130 -0.30 -4.61 -7.78
CA GLN A 130 0.16 -3.56 -8.70
C GLN A 130 -0.56 -2.22 -8.45
N LEU A 131 -1.85 -2.27 -8.09
CA LEU A 131 -2.61 -1.07 -7.73
C LEU A 131 -2.08 -0.46 -6.43
N LEU A 132 -1.77 -1.29 -5.43
CA LEU A 132 -1.17 -0.82 -4.18
C LEU A 132 0.24 -0.26 -4.42
N PHE A 133 1.05 -0.91 -5.25
CA PHE A 133 2.37 -0.42 -5.67
C PHE A 133 2.27 1.00 -6.24
N LEU A 134 1.36 1.21 -7.20
CA LEU A 134 1.20 2.53 -7.83
C LEU A 134 0.71 3.58 -6.84
N ALA A 135 -0.23 3.23 -5.95
CA ALA A 135 -0.77 4.17 -4.96
C ALA A 135 0.29 4.60 -3.93
N ASP A 136 1.10 3.67 -3.45
CA ASP A 136 2.20 3.95 -2.54
C ASP A 136 3.28 4.81 -3.23
N TYR A 137 3.66 4.47 -4.46
CA TYR A 137 4.59 5.26 -5.26
C TYR A 137 4.07 6.69 -5.47
N LEU A 138 2.80 6.84 -5.89
CA LEU A 138 2.17 8.14 -6.12
C LEU A 138 2.16 9.00 -4.85
N GLU A 139 1.76 8.43 -3.71
CA GLU A 139 1.73 9.17 -2.43
C GLU A 139 3.11 9.71 -2.06
N ARG A 140 4.17 8.95 -2.29
CA ARG A 140 5.55 9.36 -1.99
C ARG A 140 6.08 10.44 -2.93
N GLN A 141 5.54 10.57 -4.16
CA GLN A 141 5.92 11.65 -5.09
C GLN A 141 5.33 13.01 -4.70
N ILE A 142 4.25 13.05 -3.93
CA ILE A 142 3.56 14.29 -3.58
C ILE A 142 4.35 15.08 -2.53
N LYS A 143 4.90 16.24 -2.94
CA LYS A 143 5.49 17.22 -2.05
C LYS A 143 4.38 18.05 -1.41
N ARG A 144 4.37 18.11 -0.07
CA ARG A 144 3.26 18.70 0.70
C ARG A 144 3.32 20.19 0.87
N ASP A 145 4.49 20.75 0.69
CA ASP A 145 4.79 22.19 0.67
C ASP A 145 4.57 22.84 -0.70
N VAL A 146 4.21 22.04 -1.71
CA VAL A 146 3.95 22.50 -3.08
C VAL A 146 2.48 22.23 -3.44
N TYR A 147 1.81 23.21 -4.04
CA TYR A 147 0.44 23.04 -4.51
C TYR A 147 0.35 21.93 -5.54
N ILE A 148 -0.62 21.03 -5.39
CA ILE A 148 -0.70 19.76 -6.16
C ILE A 148 -0.74 20.00 -7.68
N LEU A 149 -1.42 21.03 -8.17
CA LEU A 149 -1.49 21.33 -9.60
C LEU A 149 -0.16 21.79 -10.20
N HIS A 150 0.79 22.27 -9.38
CA HIS A 150 2.12 22.66 -9.85
C HIS A 150 3.07 21.46 -10.04
N GLN A 151 2.71 20.29 -9.53
CA GLN A 151 3.55 19.10 -9.58
C GLN A 151 2.89 17.94 -10.34
N HIS A 152 1.64 18.08 -10.80
CA HIS A 152 0.89 16.98 -11.36
C HIS A 152 1.50 16.42 -12.66
N GLU A 153 2.03 17.29 -13.55
CA GLU A 153 2.66 16.85 -14.81
C GLU A 153 3.94 16.05 -14.56
N ASP A 154 4.78 16.51 -13.59
CA ASP A 154 5.98 15.78 -13.17
C ASP A 154 5.61 14.40 -12.58
N ILE A 155 4.61 14.34 -11.72
CA ILE A 155 4.13 13.10 -11.12
C ILE A 155 3.60 12.15 -12.21
N ILE A 156 2.76 12.65 -13.12
CA ILE A 156 2.22 11.84 -14.23
C ILE A 156 3.35 11.32 -15.13
N SER A 157 4.34 12.15 -15.44
CA SER A 157 5.50 11.73 -16.23
C SER A 157 6.27 10.60 -15.56
N LYS A 158 6.52 10.71 -14.26
CA LYS A 158 7.18 9.66 -13.47
C LYS A 158 6.36 8.35 -13.45
N ILE A 159 5.04 8.44 -13.24
CA ILE A 159 4.17 7.26 -13.26
C ILE A 159 4.22 6.58 -14.64
N LYS A 160 4.12 7.35 -15.71
CA LYS A 160 4.19 6.82 -17.09
C LYS A 160 5.52 6.13 -17.37
N SER A 161 6.63 6.60 -16.80
CA SER A 161 7.94 5.98 -16.97
C SER A 161 8.06 4.59 -16.34
N LEU A 162 7.19 4.24 -15.38
CA LEU A 162 7.13 2.91 -14.75
C LEU A 162 6.35 1.89 -15.59
N SER A 163 5.59 2.36 -16.60
CA SER A 163 4.72 1.51 -17.41
C SER A 163 5.51 0.47 -18.20
N GLY A 164 5.13 -0.78 -18.06
CA GLY A 164 5.73 -1.92 -18.75
C GLY A 164 6.95 -2.54 -18.06
N SER A 165 7.59 -1.83 -17.12
CA SER A 165 8.68 -2.35 -16.30
C SER A 165 8.22 -2.65 -14.86
N SER A 166 8.06 -1.61 -14.07
CA SER A 166 7.69 -1.77 -12.66
C SER A 166 6.18 -1.93 -12.47
N ILE A 167 5.36 -1.29 -13.34
CA ILE A 167 3.91 -1.34 -13.26
C ILE A 167 3.31 -1.79 -14.60
N HIS A 168 2.26 -2.64 -14.53
CA HIS A 168 1.55 -3.08 -15.74
C HIS A 168 0.89 -1.89 -16.45
N PRO A 169 0.95 -1.81 -17.82
CA PRO A 169 0.41 -0.67 -18.56
C PRO A 169 -1.08 -0.39 -18.34
N GLN A 170 -1.89 -1.39 -17.99
CA GLN A 170 -3.32 -1.21 -17.69
C GLN A 170 -3.57 -0.59 -16.31
N VAL A 171 -2.57 -0.55 -15.43
CA VAL A 171 -2.69 0.05 -14.09
C VAL A 171 -2.26 1.52 -14.12
N VAL A 172 -1.39 1.91 -15.05
CA VAL A 172 -0.97 3.29 -15.34
C VAL A 172 -2.02 4.02 -16.18
#